data_9badb872d263a49d16b03380e8ef83d1
#
_entry.id   9badb872d263a49d16b03380e8ef83d1
#
_cell.length_a   1.000
_cell.length_b   1.000
_cell.length_c   1.000
_cell.angle_alpha   90.00
_cell.angle_beta   90.00
_cell.angle_gamma   90.00
#
_symmetry.space_group_name_H-M   'P 1'
#
loop_
_entity.id
_entity.type
_entity.pdbx_description
1 polymer ?
#
loop_
_entity_poly.entity_id
_entity_poly.type
_entity_poly.pdbx_seq_one_letter_code
_entity_poly.pdbx_strand_id
1 'polypeptide(L)'
;MKDDYLWDRSGEPDPEIAKLENALGRFAHRGEAPDFSRIEIADPLSFWQRIAALRWTYAFAASAAAALLVAAVLLVRWSEKADVTNRVGWNIEDVAGAPRIGSVVIAQNTTQSKLGIGQTLITDNQSRATLIVADVGTVSVEPNSRLRLLAKSAGHNRLELERGTINAFIWAAPGEFAVDTPSAIAVDLGCRYTLQVDDSGAGLLRTTLGWVGFKLNNREAFIPAGAVCATRPKIGPGTPYFEDAPAPFCEALSKFDFSGGTPEQRNAELDRILSDARERDAFTLWHLLSRVDDANRGRVYDRLTALVPPPTGVTRDGILRLDQPMLDLWWNQLGLGDVSLWRTWDRAWQPNKS
;
A
#
# COMPACT_ATOMS: atom_id res chain seq x y z
N MET A 1 26.95 38.33 57.51
CA MET A 1 25.52 37.97 57.62
C MET A 1 25.45 36.83 58.56
N LYS A 2 24.84 37.02 59.73
CA LYS A 2 24.69 35.94 60.74
C LYS A 2 23.34 35.28 60.52
N ASP A 3 23.36 34.17 59.83
CA ASP A 3 22.14 33.36 59.50
C ASP A 3 21.92 32.24 60.51
N ASP A 4 22.26 32.43 61.75
CA ASP A 4 22.21 31.41 62.78
C ASP A 4 20.83 31.26 63.47
N TYR A 5 19.94 32.24 63.31
CA TYR A 5 18.60 32.22 63.93
C TYR A 5 17.73 31.05 63.50
N LEU A 6 17.84 30.66 62.29
CA LEU A 6 17.02 29.52 61.75
C LEU A 6 17.39 28.16 62.37
N TRP A 7 18.61 28.00 62.92
CA TRP A 7 19.09 26.72 63.41
C TRP A 7 19.16 26.63 64.94
N ASP A 8 19.57 27.67 65.59
CA ASP A 8 19.80 27.65 67.06
C ASP A 8 18.99 28.72 67.80
N ARG A 9 18.18 29.55 67.11
CA ARG A 9 17.41 30.65 67.67
C ARG A 9 18.25 31.75 68.29
N SER A 10 19.51 31.86 67.97
CA SER A 10 20.40 32.90 68.47
C SER A 10 20.35 34.12 67.59
N GLY A 11 20.06 35.31 68.16
CA GLY A 11 20.00 36.57 67.42
C GLY A 11 18.60 37.17 67.27
N GLU A 12 18.51 38.32 66.65
CA GLU A 12 17.24 39.04 66.44
C GLU A 12 16.53 38.39 65.22
N PRO A 13 15.27 37.96 65.32
CA PRO A 13 14.55 37.30 64.23
C PRO A 13 14.23 38.33 63.13
N ASP A 14 14.42 37.92 61.89
CA ASP A 14 13.93 38.67 60.74
C ASP A 14 12.40 38.83 60.81
N PRO A 15 11.84 40.02 60.57
CA PRO A 15 10.40 40.30 60.62
C PRO A 15 9.51 39.37 59.76
N GLU A 16 10.04 38.84 58.67
CA GLU A 16 9.31 37.93 57.80
C GLU A 16 9.31 36.51 58.41
N ILE A 17 10.40 36.08 59.02
CA ILE A 17 10.51 34.79 59.70
C ILE A 17 9.62 34.80 60.92
N ALA A 18 9.56 35.87 61.69
CA ALA A 18 8.67 35.98 62.86
C ALA A 18 7.18 35.92 62.45
N LYS A 19 6.78 36.46 61.30
CA LYS A 19 5.41 36.28 60.76
C LYS A 19 5.10 34.83 60.37
N LEU A 20 6.07 34.15 59.80
CA LEU A 20 5.92 32.73 59.41
C LEU A 20 5.81 31.83 60.61
N GLU A 21 6.62 32.02 61.65
CA GLU A 21 6.56 31.31 62.92
C GLU A 21 5.22 31.51 63.63
N ASN A 22 4.68 32.72 63.64
CA ASN A 22 3.36 32.99 64.19
C ASN A 22 2.22 32.33 63.38
N ALA A 23 2.35 32.25 62.05
CA ALA A 23 1.40 31.57 61.20
C ALA A 23 1.43 30.03 61.43
N LEU A 24 2.63 29.46 61.52
CA LEU A 24 2.84 28.02 61.78
C LEU A 24 2.49 27.61 63.21
N GLY A 25 2.64 28.54 64.23
CA GLY A 25 2.24 28.30 65.60
C GLY A 25 0.74 27.98 65.77
N ARG A 26 -0.10 28.37 64.82
CA ARG A 26 -1.53 28.00 64.80
C ARG A 26 -1.78 26.53 64.47
N PHE A 27 -0.82 25.85 63.90
CA PHE A 27 -0.90 24.42 63.57
C PHE A 27 -0.18 23.54 64.62
N ALA A 28 0.39 24.15 65.69
CA ALA A 28 1.00 23.39 66.76
C ALA A 28 -0.06 22.58 67.48
N HIS A 29 0.09 21.26 67.53
CA HIS A 29 -0.82 20.36 68.24
C HIS A 29 -0.69 20.58 69.75
N ARG A 30 -1.76 21.05 70.34
CA ARG A 30 -1.85 21.27 71.80
C ARG A 30 -2.71 20.21 72.55
N GLY A 31 -2.69 18.98 71.98
CA GLY A 31 -3.40 17.87 72.62
C GLY A 31 -2.57 17.18 73.70
N GLU A 32 -3.23 16.69 74.73
CA GLU A 32 -2.62 15.82 75.76
C GLU A 32 -2.10 14.54 75.05
N ALA A 33 -0.94 14.05 75.52
CA ALA A 33 -0.37 12.85 74.95
C ALA A 33 -1.34 11.66 75.14
N PRO A 34 -1.62 10.85 74.10
CA PRO A 34 -2.53 9.72 74.29
C PRO A 34 -2.00 8.73 75.29
N ASP A 35 -2.89 8.23 76.15
CA ASP A 35 -2.59 7.21 77.15
C ASP A 35 -2.41 5.84 76.52
N PHE A 36 -1.20 5.37 76.43
CA PHE A 36 -0.81 4.09 75.85
C PHE A 36 -0.97 2.88 76.79
N SER A 37 -1.49 3.05 77.98
CA SER A 37 -1.61 1.97 79.00
C SER A 37 -2.68 0.91 78.69
N ARG A 38 -3.49 1.10 77.64
CA ARG A 38 -4.54 0.19 77.16
C ARG A 38 -4.30 -0.47 75.80
N ILE A 39 -3.08 -0.42 75.29
CA ILE A 39 -2.79 -1.13 74.07
C ILE A 39 -2.47 -2.57 74.36
N GLU A 40 -3.44 -3.46 74.13
CA GLU A 40 -3.18 -4.90 74.12
C GLU A 40 -2.25 -5.17 72.91
N ILE A 41 -1.01 -5.57 73.19
CA ILE A 41 -0.05 -5.98 72.16
C ILE A 41 -0.49 -7.37 71.72
N ALA A 42 -1.12 -7.44 70.52
CA ALA A 42 -1.38 -8.71 69.89
C ALA A 42 -0.05 -9.46 69.66
N ASP A 43 -0.06 -10.78 69.97
CA ASP A 43 1.11 -11.65 69.78
C ASP A 43 1.87 -11.43 68.54
N PRO A 44 3.16 -11.23 68.55
CA PRO A 44 3.93 -10.99 67.31
C PRO A 44 3.90 -12.23 66.43
N LEU A 45 3.27 -12.09 65.24
CA LEU A 45 3.42 -13.08 64.19
C LEU A 45 4.90 -13.47 64.10
N SER A 46 5.19 -14.77 63.96
CA SER A 46 6.56 -15.27 63.93
C SER A 46 7.35 -14.57 62.84
N PHE A 47 8.61 -14.31 63.07
CA PHE A 47 9.52 -13.64 62.10
C PHE A 47 9.42 -14.23 60.73
N TRP A 48 9.24 -15.53 60.59
CA TRP A 48 9.09 -16.23 59.30
C TRP A 48 7.76 -15.94 58.60
N GLN A 49 6.67 -15.70 59.30
CA GLN A 49 5.37 -15.32 58.71
C GLN A 49 5.40 -13.89 58.16
N ARG A 50 6.14 -12.98 58.80
CA ARG A 50 6.36 -11.62 58.31
C ARG A 50 7.21 -11.61 57.02
N ILE A 51 8.26 -12.45 56.94
CA ILE A 51 9.08 -12.57 55.74
C ILE A 51 8.29 -13.21 54.59
N ALA A 52 7.43 -14.19 54.88
CA ALA A 52 6.61 -14.81 53.85
C ALA A 52 5.59 -13.83 53.25
N ALA A 53 4.91 -13.04 54.08
CA ALA A 53 3.97 -12.01 53.60
C ALA A 53 4.67 -10.89 52.82
N LEU A 54 5.88 -10.50 53.24
CA LEU A 54 6.67 -9.48 52.55
C LEU A 54 7.15 -9.94 51.17
N ARG A 55 7.52 -11.21 51.01
CA ARG A 55 7.98 -11.77 49.72
C ARG A 55 6.89 -11.78 48.66
N TRP A 56 5.63 -12.02 49.02
CA TRP A 56 4.51 -12.02 48.09
C TRP A 56 4.17 -10.61 47.61
N THR A 57 4.18 -9.62 48.51
CA THR A 57 3.93 -8.22 48.12
C THR A 57 5.01 -7.67 47.20
N TYR A 58 6.27 -7.98 47.43
CA TYR A 58 7.38 -7.58 46.54
C TYR A 58 7.36 -8.34 45.21
N ALA A 59 6.93 -9.61 45.18
CA ALA A 59 6.80 -10.36 43.95
C ALA A 59 5.72 -9.78 43.05
N PHE A 60 4.56 -9.36 43.58
CA PHE A 60 3.52 -8.68 42.81
C PHE A 60 3.93 -7.26 42.38
N ALA A 61 4.62 -6.51 43.23
CA ALA A 61 5.12 -5.18 42.86
C ALA A 61 6.20 -5.27 41.76
N ALA A 62 7.10 -6.25 41.83
CA ALA A 62 8.13 -6.46 40.84
C ALA A 62 7.55 -6.91 39.47
N SER A 63 6.52 -7.78 39.49
CA SER A 63 5.84 -8.22 38.25
C SER A 63 5.04 -7.08 37.60
N ALA A 64 4.36 -6.23 38.39
CA ALA A 64 3.66 -5.05 37.90
C ALA A 64 4.63 -4.01 37.30
N ALA A 65 5.77 -3.77 37.96
CA ALA A 65 6.81 -2.88 37.44
C ALA A 65 7.44 -3.42 36.16
N ALA A 66 7.70 -4.72 36.09
CA ALA A 66 8.19 -5.35 34.83
C ALA A 66 7.16 -5.26 33.69
N ALA A 67 5.88 -5.50 33.99
CA ALA A 67 4.80 -5.36 33.00
C ALA A 67 4.68 -3.91 32.45
N LEU A 68 4.77 -2.91 33.38
CA LEU A 68 4.77 -1.50 32.99
C LEU A 68 6.01 -1.11 32.16
N LEU A 69 7.19 -1.64 32.50
CA LEU A 69 8.40 -1.43 31.70
C LEU A 69 8.28 -2.05 30.30
N VAL A 70 7.77 -3.28 30.21
CA VAL A 70 7.52 -3.93 28.92
C VAL A 70 6.48 -3.14 28.11
N ALA A 71 5.39 -2.70 28.73
CA ALA A 71 4.38 -1.87 28.06
C ALA A 71 4.97 -0.53 27.62
N ALA A 72 5.79 0.13 28.43
CA ALA A 72 6.48 1.37 28.08
C ALA A 72 7.47 1.17 26.92
N VAL A 73 8.25 0.08 26.93
CA VAL A 73 9.17 -0.26 25.83
C VAL A 73 8.42 -0.57 24.55
N LEU A 74 7.28 -1.28 24.62
CA LEU A 74 6.42 -1.55 23.47
C LEU A 74 5.79 -0.26 22.91
N LEU A 75 5.32 0.63 23.79
CA LEU A 75 4.78 1.94 23.39
C LEU A 75 5.85 2.83 22.76
N VAL A 76 7.06 2.87 23.30
CA VAL A 76 8.19 3.62 22.72
C VAL A 76 8.58 3.03 21.36
N ARG A 77 8.67 1.70 21.25
CA ARG A 77 8.97 1.05 19.96
C ARG A 77 7.86 1.25 18.92
N TRP A 78 6.59 1.32 19.34
CA TRP A 78 5.48 1.66 18.44
C TRP A 78 5.54 3.13 18.02
N SER A 79 5.85 4.02 18.94
CA SER A 79 6.05 5.45 18.66
C SER A 79 7.23 5.69 17.72
N GLU A 80 8.38 5.03 17.93
CA GLU A 80 9.55 5.13 17.06
C GLU A 80 9.29 4.58 15.66
N LYS A 81 8.57 3.44 15.53
CA LYS A 81 8.15 2.91 14.22
C LYS A 81 7.20 3.86 13.50
N ALA A 82 6.26 4.47 14.20
CA ALA A 82 5.34 5.46 13.62
C ALA A 82 6.09 6.72 13.17
N ASP A 83 7.11 7.15 13.91
CA ASP A 83 7.90 8.34 13.58
C ASP A 83 8.90 8.10 12.42
N VAL A 84 9.48 6.90 12.33
CA VAL A 84 10.34 6.50 11.21
C VAL A 84 9.53 6.32 9.92
N THR A 85 8.35 5.71 9.99
CA THR A 85 7.45 5.58 8.82
C THR A 85 6.95 6.94 8.34
N ASN A 86 6.81 7.93 9.22
CA ASN A 86 6.38 9.27 8.83
C ASN A 86 7.52 10.12 8.20
N ARG A 87 8.80 9.75 8.41
CA ARG A 87 9.96 10.42 7.78
C ARG A 87 10.25 9.91 6.37
N VAL A 88 9.96 8.63 6.09
CA VAL A 88 10.10 8.00 4.77
C VAL A 88 8.73 7.97 4.10
N GLY A 89 8.48 8.91 3.20
CA GLY A 89 7.20 9.03 2.53
C GLY A 89 7.32 9.86 1.25
N TRP A 90 6.24 9.96 0.49
CA TRP A 90 6.15 10.79 -0.70
C TRP A 90 5.52 12.14 -0.35
N ASN A 91 6.04 13.20 -0.93
CA ASN A 91 5.46 14.53 -0.77
C ASN A 91 4.09 14.57 -1.44
N ILE A 92 3.18 15.32 -0.81
CA ILE A 92 1.86 15.59 -1.35
C ILE A 92 1.85 17.05 -1.79
N GLU A 93 1.51 17.26 -3.04
CA GLU A 93 1.40 18.58 -3.67
C GLU A 93 0.01 18.74 -4.32
N ASP A 94 -0.31 19.94 -4.79
CA ASP A 94 -1.55 20.26 -5.52
C ASP A 94 -2.82 19.77 -4.83
N VAL A 95 -2.93 20.00 -3.52
CA VAL A 95 -4.07 19.57 -2.72
C VAL A 95 -5.29 20.45 -3.03
N ALA A 96 -6.37 19.83 -3.46
CA ALA A 96 -7.69 20.46 -3.58
C ALA A 96 -8.70 19.75 -2.67
N GLY A 97 -9.65 20.49 -2.12
CA GLY A 97 -10.61 19.97 -1.15
C GLY A 97 -9.99 19.69 0.22
N ALA A 98 -10.37 18.59 0.83
CA ALA A 98 -9.96 18.17 2.17
C ALA A 98 -9.56 16.67 2.22
N PRO A 99 -8.56 16.23 1.44
CA PRO A 99 -8.11 14.85 1.50
C PRO A 99 -7.55 14.53 2.88
N ARG A 100 -7.54 13.25 3.26
CA ARG A 100 -7.14 12.80 4.60
C ARG A 100 -6.08 11.71 4.54
N ILE A 101 -5.14 11.76 5.50
CA ILE A 101 -4.27 10.63 5.82
C ILE A 101 -4.74 10.08 7.15
N GLY A 102 -5.36 8.89 7.13
CA GLY A 102 -6.02 8.34 8.30
C GLY A 102 -7.14 9.26 8.80
N SER A 103 -7.00 9.80 10.02
CA SER A 103 -7.94 10.77 10.62
C SER A 103 -7.56 12.24 10.38
N VAL A 104 -6.37 12.52 9.84
CA VAL A 104 -5.84 13.87 9.69
C VAL A 104 -6.22 14.45 8.33
N VAL A 105 -6.87 15.62 8.33
CA VAL A 105 -7.18 16.37 7.10
C VAL A 105 -5.94 17.12 6.63
N ILE A 106 -5.65 17.07 5.34
CA ILE A 106 -4.55 17.80 4.71
C ILE A 106 -5.10 19.15 4.24
N ALA A 107 -4.58 20.24 4.78
CA ALA A 107 -4.98 21.58 4.35
C ALA A 107 -4.26 21.99 3.05
N GLN A 108 -4.94 22.78 2.21
CA GLN A 108 -4.45 23.23 0.89
C GLN A 108 -3.11 23.98 0.90
N ASN A 109 -2.71 24.53 2.04
CA ASN A 109 -1.48 25.33 2.16
C ASN A 109 -0.41 24.66 3.04
N THR A 110 -0.52 23.38 3.30
CA THR A 110 0.46 22.68 4.14
C THR A 110 1.65 22.24 3.28
N THR A 111 2.68 23.07 3.26
CA THR A 111 3.88 22.98 2.40
C THR A 111 4.75 21.71 2.62
N GLN A 112 4.36 20.77 3.49
CA GLN A 112 5.17 19.58 3.82
C GLN A 112 4.34 18.34 4.21
N SER A 113 3.15 18.18 3.64
CA SER A 113 2.41 16.93 3.87
C SER A 113 3.09 15.77 3.15
N LYS A 114 3.31 14.67 3.87
CA LYS A 114 3.89 13.43 3.32
C LYS A 114 2.97 12.25 3.56
N LEU A 115 2.84 11.40 2.56
CA LEU A 115 2.25 10.09 2.71
C LEU A 115 3.33 9.11 3.12
N GLY A 116 3.32 8.65 4.37
CA GLY A 116 4.28 7.68 4.92
C GLY A 116 3.96 6.24 4.50
N ILE A 117 4.96 5.35 4.57
CA ILE A 117 4.78 3.91 4.33
C ILE A 117 3.73 3.35 5.29
N GLY A 118 2.77 2.59 4.76
CA GLY A 118 1.63 2.02 5.49
C GLY A 118 0.47 2.98 5.70
N GLN A 119 0.63 4.28 5.41
CA GLN A 119 -0.45 5.25 5.52
C GLN A 119 -1.39 5.22 4.31
N THR A 120 -2.66 5.54 4.55
CA THR A 120 -3.70 5.58 3.53
C THR A 120 -4.13 7.03 3.30
N LEU A 121 -4.08 7.47 2.04
CA LEU A 121 -4.66 8.70 1.54
C LEU A 121 -6.09 8.43 1.07
N ILE A 122 -7.03 9.26 1.50
CA ILE A 122 -8.44 9.17 1.14
C ILE A 122 -8.89 10.52 0.59
N THR A 123 -9.48 10.52 -0.59
CA THR A 123 -10.15 11.68 -1.19
C THR A 123 -11.66 11.48 -1.17
N ASP A 124 -12.41 12.54 -0.89
CA ASP A 124 -13.86 12.57 -1.06
C ASP A 124 -14.25 13.00 -2.49
N ASN A 125 -15.51 13.28 -2.73
CA ASN A 125 -16.03 13.63 -4.06
C ASN A 125 -15.55 15.00 -4.60
N GLN A 126 -14.86 15.81 -3.80
CA GLN A 126 -14.36 17.14 -4.18
C GLN A 126 -12.83 17.27 -3.99
N SER A 127 -12.22 16.26 -3.38
CA SER A 127 -10.81 16.30 -3.02
C SER A 127 -9.94 15.64 -4.07
N ARG A 128 -8.75 16.21 -4.26
CA ARG A 128 -7.66 15.69 -5.10
C ARG A 128 -6.32 15.94 -4.42
N ALA A 129 -5.33 15.15 -4.78
CA ALA A 129 -3.97 15.36 -4.34
C ALA A 129 -2.98 14.79 -5.36
N THR A 130 -1.81 15.38 -5.49
CA THR A 130 -0.72 14.85 -6.31
C THR A 130 0.40 14.35 -5.40
N LEU A 131 0.81 13.09 -5.59
CA LEU A 131 1.96 12.48 -4.93
C LEU A 131 3.18 12.64 -5.81
N ILE A 132 4.28 13.13 -5.24
CA ILE A 132 5.60 13.12 -5.90
C ILE A 132 6.28 11.80 -5.56
N VAL A 133 6.41 10.94 -6.57
CA VAL A 133 7.00 9.60 -6.44
C VAL A 133 8.51 9.71 -6.53
N ALA A 134 9.16 9.96 -5.39
CA ALA A 134 10.60 10.18 -5.33
C ALA A 134 11.08 11.17 -6.44
N ASP A 135 12.03 10.74 -7.25
CA ASP A 135 12.56 11.45 -8.42
C ASP A 135 12.11 10.82 -9.76
N VAL A 136 11.13 9.91 -9.71
CA VAL A 136 10.77 9.05 -10.86
C VAL A 136 9.38 9.33 -11.43
N GLY A 137 8.60 10.22 -10.81
CA GLY A 137 7.28 10.52 -11.37
C GLY A 137 6.29 11.19 -10.44
N THR A 138 5.06 11.30 -10.93
CA THR A 138 3.93 11.85 -10.21
C THR A 138 2.71 10.95 -10.31
N VAL A 139 1.90 10.93 -9.25
CA VAL A 139 0.60 10.24 -9.22
C VAL A 139 -0.46 11.21 -8.73
N SER A 140 -1.36 11.63 -9.62
CA SER A 140 -2.54 12.41 -9.25
C SER A 140 -3.65 11.49 -8.81
N VAL A 141 -4.19 11.75 -7.62
CA VAL A 141 -5.25 10.99 -6.98
C VAL A 141 -6.57 11.74 -7.15
N GLU A 142 -7.49 11.14 -7.90
CA GLU A 142 -8.78 11.73 -8.24
C GLU A 142 -9.78 11.60 -7.09
N PRO A 143 -10.96 12.25 -7.16
CA PRO A 143 -12.00 12.13 -6.15
C PRO A 143 -12.44 10.68 -5.89
N ASN A 144 -12.97 10.43 -4.67
CA ASN A 144 -13.51 9.14 -4.22
C ASN A 144 -12.49 7.99 -4.25
N SER A 145 -11.20 8.32 -4.07
CA SER A 145 -10.10 7.35 -4.12
C SER A 145 -9.61 6.99 -2.73
N ARG A 146 -9.13 5.75 -2.61
CA ARG A 146 -8.46 5.22 -1.43
C ARG A 146 -7.17 4.51 -1.86
N LEU A 147 -6.05 5.06 -1.42
CA LEU A 147 -4.72 4.68 -1.86
C LEU A 147 -3.80 4.56 -0.66
N ARG A 148 -2.95 3.53 -0.62
CA ARG A 148 -1.99 3.27 0.44
C ARG A 148 -0.56 3.17 -0.11
N LEU A 149 0.40 3.80 0.57
CA LEU A 149 1.81 3.63 0.24
C LEU A 149 2.34 2.34 0.87
N LEU A 150 2.76 1.39 0.05
CA LEU A 150 3.27 0.09 0.50
C LEU A 150 4.79 0.09 0.67
N ALA A 151 5.52 0.66 -0.27
CA ALA A 151 6.98 0.70 -0.24
C ALA A 151 7.55 1.94 -0.92
N LYS A 152 8.66 2.43 -0.37
CA LYS A 152 9.50 3.47 -0.95
C LYS A 152 10.96 3.13 -0.68
N SER A 153 11.66 2.68 -1.70
CA SER A 153 13.11 2.47 -1.67
C SER A 153 13.68 2.68 -3.08
N ALA A 154 14.98 2.84 -3.20
CA ALA A 154 15.62 2.97 -4.51
C ALA A 154 15.26 1.75 -5.39
N GLY A 155 14.66 2.02 -6.55
CA GLY A 155 14.23 0.98 -7.49
C GLY A 155 12.96 0.21 -7.10
N HIS A 156 12.29 0.52 -5.96
CA HIS A 156 11.09 -0.17 -5.52
C HIS A 156 10.09 0.80 -4.89
N ASN A 157 9.21 1.34 -5.72
CA ASN A 157 8.12 2.22 -5.30
C ASN A 157 6.78 1.50 -5.53
N ARG A 158 5.99 1.32 -4.48
CA ARG A 158 4.76 0.54 -4.55
C ARG A 158 3.61 1.19 -3.84
N LEU A 159 2.51 1.35 -4.57
CA LEU A 159 1.21 1.79 -4.06
C LEU A 159 0.21 0.65 -4.06
N GLU A 160 -0.84 0.80 -3.28
CA GLU A 160 -2.06 0.02 -3.39
C GLU A 160 -3.22 0.98 -3.67
N LEU A 161 -3.93 0.77 -4.76
CA LEU A 161 -5.18 1.44 -5.07
C LEU A 161 -6.33 0.48 -4.73
N GLU A 162 -6.98 0.71 -3.58
CA GLU A 162 -8.13 -0.08 -3.15
C GLU A 162 -9.35 0.20 -4.01
N ARG A 163 -9.61 1.50 -4.30
CA ARG A 163 -10.68 2.00 -5.15
C ARG A 163 -10.40 3.43 -5.60
N GLY A 164 -11.12 3.87 -6.60
CA GLY A 164 -11.04 5.22 -7.16
C GLY A 164 -10.17 5.28 -8.40
N THR A 165 -9.61 6.45 -8.68
CA THR A 165 -8.87 6.70 -9.92
C THR A 165 -7.56 7.41 -9.63
N ILE A 166 -6.51 6.95 -10.28
CA ILE A 166 -5.21 7.62 -10.31
C ILE A 166 -4.79 7.90 -11.75
N ASN A 167 -4.08 9.02 -11.95
CA ASN A 167 -3.34 9.31 -13.16
C ASN A 167 -1.85 9.30 -12.82
N ALA A 168 -1.13 8.32 -13.34
CA ALA A 168 0.30 8.17 -13.12
C ALA A 168 1.09 8.66 -14.34
N PHE A 169 2.15 9.40 -14.07
CA PHE A 169 3.17 9.75 -15.05
C PHE A 169 4.53 9.40 -14.46
N ILE A 170 5.13 8.34 -14.94
CA ILE A 170 6.35 7.74 -14.39
C ILE A 170 7.39 7.65 -15.51
N TRP A 171 8.60 8.12 -15.22
CA TRP A 171 9.75 8.08 -16.13
C TRP A 171 10.91 7.25 -15.57
N ALA A 172 10.60 6.37 -14.63
CA ALA A 172 11.56 5.43 -14.03
C ALA A 172 11.96 4.31 -15.01
N ALA A 173 13.00 3.59 -14.64
CA ALA A 173 13.33 2.33 -15.29
C ALA A 173 12.17 1.32 -15.12
N PRO A 174 11.98 0.41 -16.09
CA PRO A 174 10.92 -0.59 -16.05
C PRO A 174 10.89 -1.36 -14.72
N GLY A 175 9.74 -1.37 -14.05
CA GLY A 175 9.54 -2.10 -12.81
C GLY A 175 9.89 -1.35 -11.52
N GLU A 176 10.43 -0.15 -11.58
CA GLU A 176 10.73 0.63 -10.36
C GLU A 176 9.49 1.18 -9.67
N PHE A 177 8.35 1.19 -10.37
CA PHE A 177 7.07 1.60 -9.83
C PHE A 177 5.98 0.57 -10.13
N ALA A 178 5.16 0.28 -9.15
CA ALA A 178 4.01 -0.61 -9.31
C ALA A 178 2.82 -0.18 -8.45
N VAL A 179 1.61 -0.51 -8.93
CA VAL A 179 0.35 -0.27 -8.23
C VAL A 179 -0.40 -1.59 -8.06
N ASP A 180 -0.58 -1.99 -6.81
CA ASP A 180 -1.42 -3.12 -6.45
C ASP A 180 -2.89 -2.70 -6.54
N THR A 181 -3.72 -3.58 -7.06
CA THR A 181 -5.18 -3.46 -7.02
C THR A 181 -5.78 -4.78 -6.54
N PRO A 182 -7.07 -4.81 -6.15
CA PRO A 182 -7.73 -6.06 -5.78
C PRO A 182 -7.75 -7.12 -6.89
N SER A 183 -7.50 -6.72 -8.14
CA SER A 183 -7.66 -7.58 -9.31
C SER A 183 -6.39 -7.80 -10.14
N ALA A 184 -5.33 -7.01 -9.93
CA ALA A 184 -4.04 -7.17 -10.62
C ALA A 184 -2.97 -6.26 -10.02
N ILE A 185 -1.72 -6.51 -10.37
CA ILE A 185 -0.60 -5.58 -10.14
C ILE A 185 -0.31 -4.87 -11.47
N ALA A 186 -0.41 -3.54 -11.48
CA ALA A 186 0.03 -2.71 -12.60
C ALA A 186 1.50 -2.36 -12.41
N VAL A 187 2.32 -2.73 -13.38
CA VAL A 187 3.75 -2.49 -13.37
C VAL A 187 4.10 -1.48 -14.44
N ASP A 188 4.75 -0.43 -14.02
CA ASP A 188 5.18 0.65 -14.89
C ASP A 188 6.43 0.27 -15.69
N LEU A 189 6.41 0.56 -17.00
CA LEU A 189 7.51 0.33 -17.92
C LEU A 189 7.98 1.64 -18.59
N GLY A 190 7.85 2.78 -17.88
CA GLY A 190 8.11 4.11 -18.42
C GLY A 190 6.87 4.64 -19.15
N CYS A 191 5.84 5.11 -18.39
CA CYS A 191 4.53 5.32 -18.98
C CYS A 191 3.71 6.46 -18.37
N ARG A 192 2.67 6.83 -19.09
CA ARG A 192 1.54 7.62 -18.57
C ARG A 192 0.27 6.81 -18.74
N TYR A 193 -0.48 6.67 -17.67
CA TYR A 193 -1.73 5.90 -17.65
C TYR A 193 -2.73 6.42 -16.64
N THR A 194 -3.99 6.08 -16.88
CA THR A 194 -5.08 6.18 -15.89
C THR A 194 -5.45 4.79 -15.43
N LEU A 195 -5.49 4.58 -14.13
CA LEU A 195 -5.95 3.33 -13.50
C LEU A 195 -7.17 3.65 -12.63
N GLN A 196 -8.26 2.97 -12.91
CA GLN A 196 -9.51 3.06 -12.17
C GLN A 196 -9.84 1.71 -11.53
N VAL A 197 -10.30 1.74 -10.28
CA VAL A 197 -10.78 0.58 -9.53
C VAL A 197 -12.12 0.92 -8.92
N ASP A 198 -13.14 0.12 -9.19
CA ASP A 198 -14.48 0.30 -8.64
C ASP A 198 -14.64 -0.35 -7.24
N ASP A 199 -15.79 -0.16 -6.61
CA ASP A 199 -16.07 -0.71 -5.28
C ASP A 199 -16.14 -2.25 -5.25
N SER A 200 -16.28 -2.91 -6.40
CA SER A 200 -16.18 -4.37 -6.52
C SER A 200 -14.74 -4.87 -6.60
N GLY A 201 -13.78 -3.97 -6.73
CA GLY A 201 -12.38 -4.25 -6.99
C GLY A 201 -12.07 -4.55 -8.46
N ALA A 202 -13.04 -4.37 -9.36
CA ALA A 202 -12.79 -4.46 -10.79
C ALA A 202 -12.03 -3.23 -11.28
N GLY A 203 -11.07 -3.41 -12.15
CA GLY A 203 -10.20 -2.35 -12.65
C GLY A 203 -10.33 -2.10 -14.15
N LEU A 204 -9.95 -0.87 -14.54
CA LEU A 204 -9.75 -0.48 -15.92
C LEU A 204 -8.49 0.37 -16.01
N LEU A 205 -7.54 -0.04 -16.87
CA LEU A 205 -6.32 0.71 -17.14
C LEU A 205 -6.36 1.23 -18.59
N ARG A 206 -5.93 2.48 -18.77
CA ARG A 206 -5.71 3.15 -20.04
C ARG A 206 -4.29 3.65 -20.12
N THR A 207 -3.52 3.20 -21.08
CA THR A 207 -2.16 3.70 -21.33
C THR A 207 -2.18 4.80 -22.39
N THR A 208 -1.60 5.96 -22.10
CA THR A 208 -1.52 7.08 -23.05
C THR A 208 -0.11 7.30 -23.59
N LEU A 209 0.92 6.82 -22.89
CA LEU A 209 2.33 6.86 -23.32
C LEU A 209 3.06 5.65 -22.75
N GLY A 210 3.96 5.05 -23.54
CA GLY A 210 4.74 3.90 -23.11
C GLY A 210 3.91 2.63 -22.92
N TRP A 211 4.21 1.86 -21.89
CA TRP A 211 3.54 0.58 -21.63
C TRP A 211 3.31 0.35 -20.15
N VAL A 212 2.24 -0.41 -19.87
CA VAL A 212 1.98 -0.96 -18.55
C VAL A 212 1.83 -2.46 -18.66
N GLY A 213 2.47 -3.21 -17.78
CA GLY A 213 2.22 -4.63 -17.60
C GLY A 213 1.19 -4.85 -16.49
N PHE A 214 0.14 -5.62 -16.76
CA PHE A 214 -0.74 -6.17 -15.73
C PHE A 214 -0.39 -7.61 -15.45
N LYS A 215 -0.36 -7.98 -14.16
CA LYS A 215 -0.08 -9.36 -13.73
C LYS A 215 -0.96 -9.78 -12.56
N LEU A 216 -1.52 -10.99 -12.65
CA LEU A 216 -2.08 -11.73 -11.52
C LEU A 216 -1.79 -13.21 -11.73
N ASN A 217 -1.03 -13.82 -10.81
CA ASN A 217 -0.56 -15.21 -10.96
C ASN A 217 0.16 -15.42 -12.32
N ASN A 218 -0.32 -16.37 -13.13
CA ASN A 218 0.22 -16.67 -14.46
C ASN A 218 -0.47 -15.88 -15.59
N ARG A 219 -1.38 -14.95 -15.27
CA ARG A 219 -2.09 -14.17 -16.27
C ARG A 219 -1.45 -12.80 -16.42
N GLU A 220 -0.98 -12.51 -17.59
CA GLU A 220 -0.30 -11.27 -17.96
C GLU A 220 -1.05 -10.55 -19.08
N ALA A 221 -0.90 -9.22 -19.12
CA ALA A 221 -1.31 -8.38 -20.22
C ALA A 221 -0.32 -7.23 -20.41
N PHE A 222 0.11 -6.98 -21.65
CA PHE A 222 0.90 -5.82 -22.01
C PHE A 222 0.00 -4.79 -22.67
N ILE A 223 0.00 -3.58 -22.14
CA ILE A 223 -0.95 -2.54 -22.52
C ILE A 223 -0.16 -1.37 -23.09
N PRO A 224 0.01 -1.29 -24.43
CA PRO A 224 0.71 -0.20 -25.07
C PRO A 224 -0.11 1.10 -25.07
N ALA A 225 0.53 2.21 -25.44
CA ALA A 225 -0.15 3.49 -25.61
C ALA A 225 -1.36 3.38 -26.58
N GLY A 226 -2.49 3.97 -26.18
CA GLY A 226 -3.77 3.90 -26.86
C GLY A 226 -4.58 2.63 -26.61
N ALA A 227 -4.08 1.70 -25.78
CA ALA A 227 -4.81 0.51 -25.40
C ALA A 227 -5.38 0.59 -23.99
N VAL A 228 -6.38 -0.25 -23.75
CA VAL A 228 -7.07 -0.43 -22.49
C VAL A 228 -7.10 -1.90 -22.09
N CYS A 229 -7.17 -2.14 -20.77
CA CYS A 229 -7.32 -3.49 -20.21
C CYS A 229 -8.22 -3.43 -19.00
N ALA A 230 -9.29 -4.23 -19.02
CA ALA A 230 -10.13 -4.44 -17.83
C ALA A 230 -9.56 -5.54 -16.95
N THR A 231 -9.83 -5.47 -15.65
CA THR A 231 -9.45 -6.53 -14.69
C THR A 231 -10.63 -6.91 -13.82
N ARG A 232 -10.64 -8.13 -13.29
CA ARG A 232 -11.64 -8.60 -12.33
C ARG A 232 -10.97 -9.34 -11.17
N PRO A 233 -11.44 -9.16 -9.92
CA PRO A 233 -10.94 -9.91 -8.78
C PRO A 233 -10.96 -11.41 -9.03
N LYS A 234 -9.93 -12.12 -8.57
CA LYS A 234 -9.72 -13.57 -8.73
C LYS A 234 -9.44 -14.04 -10.16
N ILE A 235 -9.85 -13.28 -11.19
CA ILE A 235 -9.62 -13.62 -12.61
C ILE A 235 -8.35 -12.95 -13.12
N GLY A 236 -8.12 -11.71 -12.72
CA GLY A 236 -6.98 -10.91 -13.17
C GLY A 236 -7.25 -10.09 -14.43
N PRO A 237 -6.18 -9.75 -15.18
CA PRO A 237 -6.29 -8.93 -16.38
C PRO A 237 -7.01 -9.67 -17.51
N GLY A 238 -7.95 -8.98 -18.14
CA GLY A 238 -8.56 -9.37 -19.41
C GLY A 238 -7.62 -9.18 -20.60
N THR A 239 -8.11 -9.49 -21.76
CA THR A 239 -7.36 -9.30 -23.01
C THR A 239 -7.36 -7.80 -23.35
N PRO A 240 -6.19 -7.16 -23.53
CA PRO A 240 -6.11 -5.75 -23.85
C PRO A 240 -6.52 -5.50 -25.31
N TYR A 241 -7.08 -4.32 -25.56
CA TYR A 241 -7.51 -3.87 -26.87
C TYR A 241 -7.31 -2.37 -27.02
N PHE A 242 -7.24 -1.85 -28.27
CA PHE A 242 -7.17 -0.41 -28.50
C PHE A 242 -8.51 0.28 -28.25
N GLU A 243 -8.50 1.51 -27.74
CA GLU A 243 -9.71 2.27 -27.40
C GLU A 243 -10.63 2.51 -28.60
N ASP A 244 -10.08 2.53 -29.83
CA ASP A 244 -10.83 2.68 -31.07
C ASP A 244 -11.41 1.37 -31.63
N ALA A 245 -11.30 0.27 -30.86
CA ALA A 245 -11.88 -1.00 -31.26
C ALA A 245 -13.42 -0.92 -31.28
N PRO A 246 -14.08 -1.57 -32.26
CA PRO A 246 -15.53 -1.57 -32.35
C PRO A 246 -16.21 -2.12 -31.09
N ALA A 247 -17.31 -1.51 -30.66
CA ALA A 247 -18.03 -1.93 -29.46
C ALA A 247 -18.38 -3.43 -29.45
N PRO A 248 -18.86 -4.06 -30.57
CA PRO A 248 -19.11 -5.50 -30.60
C PRO A 248 -17.89 -6.36 -30.31
N PHE A 249 -16.71 -5.96 -30.79
CA PHE A 249 -15.44 -6.63 -30.51
C PHE A 249 -15.06 -6.53 -29.03
N CYS A 250 -15.19 -5.34 -28.43
CA CYS A 250 -14.93 -5.12 -27.01
C CYS A 250 -15.88 -5.91 -26.11
N GLU A 251 -17.18 -5.98 -26.46
CA GLU A 251 -18.18 -6.77 -25.75
C GLU A 251 -17.86 -8.27 -25.81
N ALA A 252 -17.51 -8.78 -27.00
CA ALA A 252 -17.13 -10.17 -27.17
C ALA A 252 -15.89 -10.52 -26.33
N LEU A 253 -14.86 -9.66 -26.32
CA LEU A 253 -13.69 -9.83 -25.46
C LEU A 253 -14.06 -9.85 -23.97
N SER A 254 -14.89 -8.93 -23.52
CA SER A 254 -15.34 -8.86 -22.14
C SER A 254 -16.10 -10.12 -21.73
N LYS A 255 -16.99 -10.63 -22.57
CA LYS A 255 -17.71 -11.89 -22.35
C LYS A 255 -16.76 -13.09 -22.35
N PHE A 256 -15.86 -13.15 -23.30
CA PHE A 256 -14.85 -14.22 -23.41
C PHE A 256 -13.97 -14.29 -22.15
N ASP A 257 -13.52 -13.16 -21.63
CA ASP A 257 -12.60 -13.11 -20.51
C ASP A 257 -13.27 -13.32 -19.16
N PHE A 258 -14.51 -12.79 -18.95
CA PHE A 258 -15.07 -12.63 -17.62
C PHE A 258 -16.44 -13.29 -17.42
N SER A 259 -17.15 -13.70 -18.48
CA SER A 259 -18.42 -14.42 -18.32
C SER A 259 -18.15 -15.89 -18.15
N GLY A 260 -18.46 -16.48 -17.01
CA GLY A 260 -18.31 -17.91 -16.75
C GLY A 260 -19.28 -18.81 -17.54
N GLY A 261 -19.41 -18.57 -18.86
CA GLY A 261 -20.30 -19.32 -19.76
C GLY A 261 -19.83 -20.72 -20.10
N THR A 262 -20.68 -21.48 -20.84
CA THR A 262 -20.32 -22.80 -21.37
C THR A 262 -19.21 -22.70 -22.42
N PRO A 263 -18.47 -23.78 -22.70
CA PRO A 263 -17.48 -23.79 -23.80
C PRO A 263 -18.05 -23.32 -25.13
N GLU A 264 -19.29 -23.67 -25.47
CA GLU A 264 -19.97 -23.29 -26.70
C GLU A 264 -20.20 -21.77 -26.75
N GLN A 265 -20.65 -21.17 -25.63
CA GLN A 265 -20.82 -19.71 -25.52
C GLN A 265 -19.49 -19.00 -25.67
N ARG A 266 -18.44 -19.49 -25.02
CA ARG A 266 -17.11 -18.93 -25.11
C ARG A 266 -16.54 -19.05 -26.53
N ASN A 267 -16.79 -20.16 -27.24
CA ASN A 267 -16.41 -20.34 -28.64
C ASN A 267 -17.16 -19.35 -29.55
N ALA A 268 -18.45 -19.11 -29.32
CA ALA A 268 -19.22 -18.13 -30.09
C ALA A 268 -18.68 -16.71 -29.91
N GLU A 269 -18.24 -16.31 -28.71
CA GLU A 269 -17.59 -15.03 -28.53
C GLU A 269 -16.21 -14.99 -29.19
N LEU A 270 -15.44 -16.10 -29.16
CA LEU A 270 -14.19 -16.19 -29.90
C LEU A 270 -14.40 -16.03 -31.41
N ASP A 271 -15.46 -16.65 -32.00
CA ASP A 271 -15.80 -16.52 -33.42
C ASP A 271 -16.02 -15.04 -33.78
N ARG A 272 -16.75 -14.28 -32.98
CA ARG A 272 -16.97 -12.85 -33.15
C ARG A 272 -15.65 -12.08 -33.11
N ILE A 273 -14.83 -12.32 -32.08
CA ILE A 273 -13.52 -11.69 -31.95
C ILE A 273 -12.67 -11.94 -33.18
N LEU A 274 -12.59 -13.17 -33.66
CA LEU A 274 -11.78 -13.52 -34.80
C LEU A 274 -12.32 -12.91 -36.12
N SER A 275 -13.65 -12.81 -36.30
CA SER A 275 -14.26 -12.22 -37.48
C SER A 275 -14.04 -10.70 -37.52
N ASP A 276 -14.20 -10.02 -36.39
CA ASP A 276 -14.20 -8.57 -36.31
C ASP A 276 -12.80 -7.96 -36.09
N ALA A 277 -11.78 -8.78 -35.83
CA ALA A 277 -10.41 -8.33 -35.59
C ALA A 277 -9.84 -7.64 -36.87
N ARG A 278 -9.33 -6.42 -36.64
CA ARG A 278 -8.59 -5.63 -37.67
C ARG A 278 -7.09 -5.90 -37.53
N GLU A 279 -6.30 -5.48 -38.51
CA GLU A 279 -4.84 -5.57 -38.46
C GLU A 279 -4.27 -4.98 -37.18
N ARG A 280 -4.78 -3.81 -36.74
CA ARG A 280 -4.39 -3.16 -35.52
C ARG A 280 -4.71 -4.00 -34.27
N ASP A 281 -5.71 -4.87 -34.32
CA ASP A 281 -6.12 -5.73 -33.21
C ASP A 281 -5.26 -7.02 -33.13
N ALA A 282 -4.22 -7.15 -33.95
CA ALA A 282 -3.28 -8.29 -33.92
C ALA A 282 -2.64 -8.50 -32.56
N PHE A 283 -2.32 -7.44 -31.80
CA PHE A 283 -1.78 -7.56 -30.44
C PHE A 283 -2.80 -8.18 -29.47
N THR A 284 -4.08 -7.91 -29.64
CA THR A 284 -5.17 -8.54 -28.89
C THR A 284 -5.21 -10.04 -29.18
N LEU A 285 -5.11 -10.43 -30.45
CA LEU A 285 -5.05 -11.85 -30.86
C LEU A 285 -3.77 -12.52 -30.34
N TRP A 286 -2.64 -11.82 -30.30
CA TRP A 286 -1.42 -12.33 -29.71
C TRP A 286 -1.62 -12.71 -28.22
N HIS A 287 -2.30 -11.88 -27.42
CA HIS A 287 -2.65 -12.21 -26.05
C HIS A 287 -3.61 -13.39 -25.96
N LEU A 288 -4.55 -13.52 -26.90
CA LEU A 288 -5.50 -14.61 -26.92
C LEU A 288 -4.84 -15.97 -27.14
N LEU A 289 -3.67 -16.06 -27.82
CA LEU A 289 -2.94 -17.33 -28.00
C LEU A 289 -2.72 -18.07 -26.68
N SER A 290 -2.39 -17.37 -25.60
CA SER A 290 -2.17 -17.95 -24.28
C SER A 290 -3.45 -18.10 -23.45
N ARG A 291 -4.61 -17.62 -23.94
CA ARG A 291 -5.87 -17.55 -23.19
C ARG A 291 -6.95 -18.49 -23.67
N VAL A 292 -6.79 -19.03 -24.88
CA VAL A 292 -7.65 -20.05 -25.45
C VAL A 292 -7.11 -21.43 -25.12
N ASP A 293 -7.97 -22.44 -25.20
CA ASP A 293 -7.56 -23.85 -25.14
C ASP A 293 -6.79 -24.26 -26.40
N ASP A 294 -6.19 -25.43 -26.37
CA ASP A 294 -5.34 -25.93 -27.46
C ASP A 294 -6.12 -26.10 -28.77
N ALA A 295 -7.41 -26.49 -28.73
CA ALA A 295 -8.25 -26.66 -29.91
C ALA A 295 -8.51 -25.33 -30.64
N ASN A 296 -8.64 -24.24 -29.89
CA ASN A 296 -8.91 -22.90 -30.42
C ASN A 296 -7.65 -22.12 -30.77
N ARG A 297 -6.49 -22.50 -30.22
CA ARG A 297 -5.22 -21.76 -30.46
C ARG A 297 -4.84 -21.73 -31.93
N GLY A 298 -5.08 -22.82 -32.66
CA GLY A 298 -4.87 -22.88 -34.10
C GLY A 298 -5.70 -21.83 -34.88
N ARG A 299 -6.95 -21.63 -34.48
CA ARG A 299 -7.86 -20.64 -35.09
C ARG A 299 -7.38 -19.21 -34.85
N VAL A 300 -6.92 -18.90 -33.61
CA VAL A 300 -6.33 -17.61 -33.26
C VAL A 300 -5.04 -17.39 -34.08
N TYR A 301 -4.18 -18.40 -34.17
CA TYR A 301 -2.95 -18.35 -34.95
C TYR A 301 -3.26 -18.04 -36.43
N ASP A 302 -4.20 -18.78 -37.06
CA ASP A 302 -4.56 -18.61 -38.46
C ASP A 302 -5.09 -17.20 -38.75
N ARG A 303 -5.92 -16.65 -37.85
CA ARG A 303 -6.41 -15.26 -37.99
C ARG A 303 -5.30 -14.23 -37.75
N LEU A 304 -4.45 -14.41 -36.76
CA LEU A 304 -3.32 -13.50 -36.49
C LEU A 304 -2.35 -13.49 -37.69
N THR A 305 -2.04 -14.65 -38.25
CA THR A 305 -1.19 -14.78 -39.46
C THR A 305 -1.79 -14.05 -40.67
N ALA A 306 -3.10 -14.10 -40.84
CA ALA A 306 -3.80 -13.41 -41.90
C ALA A 306 -3.74 -11.86 -41.75
N LEU A 307 -3.65 -11.35 -40.54
CA LEU A 307 -3.53 -9.92 -40.27
C LEU A 307 -2.08 -9.44 -40.28
N VAL A 308 -1.19 -10.16 -39.63
CA VAL A 308 0.24 -9.87 -39.50
C VAL A 308 1.02 -11.18 -39.70
N PRO A 309 1.68 -11.41 -40.81
CA PRO A 309 2.46 -12.61 -41.03
C PRO A 309 3.55 -12.79 -39.99
N PRO A 310 3.79 -14.03 -39.49
CA PRO A 310 4.83 -14.30 -38.54
C PRO A 310 6.22 -13.98 -39.09
N PRO A 311 7.15 -13.43 -38.28
CA PRO A 311 8.52 -13.18 -38.71
C PRO A 311 9.31 -14.48 -38.91
N THR A 312 10.45 -14.36 -39.60
CA THR A 312 11.39 -15.47 -39.79
C THR A 312 11.78 -16.08 -38.41
N GLY A 313 11.73 -17.39 -38.30
CA GLY A 313 12.02 -18.12 -37.05
C GLY A 313 10.80 -18.45 -36.20
N VAL A 314 9.64 -17.88 -36.50
CA VAL A 314 8.38 -18.24 -35.86
C VAL A 314 7.66 -19.30 -36.66
N THR A 315 7.38 -20.43 -36.04
CA THR A 315 6.67 -21.57 -36.66
C THR A 315 5.29 -21.75 -36.04
N ARG A 316 4.33 -22.31 -36.82
CA ARG A 316 3.00 -22.65 -36.30
C ARG A 316 3.08 -23.57 -35.07
N ASP A 317 3.86 -24.64 -35.16
CA ASP A 317 4.00 -25.62 -34.09
C ASP A 317 4.61 -25.00 -32.81
N GLY A 318 5.55 -24.09 -32.94
CA GLY A 318 6.12 -23.37 -31.81
C GLY A 318 5.06 -22.51 -31.12
N ILE A 319 4.28 -21.75 -31.88
CA ILE A 319 3.20 -20.91 -31.31
C ILE A 319 2.10 -21.77 -30.68
N LEU A 320 1.72 -22.90 -31.30
CA LEU A 320 0.72 -23.80 -30.71
C LEU A 320 1.18 -24.42 -29.38
N ARG A 321 2.49 -24.59 -29.19
CA ARG A 321 3.08 -25.00 -27.91
C ARG A 321 3.37 -23.85 -26.95
N LEU A 322 3.02 -22.62 -27.31
CA LEU A 322 3.34 -21.39 -26.57
C LEU A 322 4.85 -21.20 -26.31
N ASP A 323 5.66 -21.46 -27.36
CA ASP A 323 7.11 -21.21 -27.30
C ASP A 323 7.36 -19.73 -27.06
N GLN A 324 7.89 -19.40 -25.89
CA GLN A 324 8.03 -18.02 -25.46
C GLN A 324 8.95 -17.18 -26.36
N PRO A 325 10.13 -17.66 -26.76
CA PRO A 325 10.96 -16.94 -27.74
C PRO A 325 10.25 -16.62 -29.04
N MET A 326 9.43 -17.53 -29.56
CA MET A 326 8.68 -17.29 -30.80
C MET A 326 7.53 -16.30 -30.59
N LEU A 327 6.85 -16.35 -29.46
CA LEU A 327 5.83 -15.36 -29.09
C LEU A 327 6.46 -13.97 -28.96
N ASP A 328 7.63 -13.85 -28.34
CA ASP A 328 8.36 -12.59 -28.16
C ASP A 328 8.84 -12.03 -29.51
N LEU A 329 9.34 -12.88 -30.42
CA LEU A 329 9.68 -12.46 -31.79
C LEU A 329 8.47 -11.91 -32.55
N TRP A 330 7.31 -12.56 -32.44
CA TRP A 330 6.11 -12.08 -33.14
C TRP A 330 5.59 -10.78 -32.50
N TRP A 331 5.65 -10.64 -31.17
CA TRP A 331 5.33 -9.38 -30.51
C TRP A 331 6.19 -8.22 -31.06
N ASN A 332 7.49 -8.42 -31.19
CA ASN A 332 8.39 -7.39 -31.69
C ASN A 332 8.03 -6.99 -33.14
N GLN A 333 7.52 -7.95 -33.94
CA GLN A 333 7.01 -7.68 -35.31
C GLN A 333 5.75 -6.79 -35.32
N LEU A 334 4.95 -6.78 -34.21
CA LEU A 334 3.77 -5.91 -34.13
C LEU A 334 4.13 -4.42 -33.99
N GLY A 335 5.41 -4.08 -33.81
CA GLY A 335 5.89 -2.70 -33.74
C GLY A 335 5.47 -1.97 -32.45
N LEU A 336 5.05 -2.71 -31.42
CA LEU A 336 4.61 -2.15 -30.14
C LEU A 336 5.75 -2.02 -29.12
N GLY A 337 6.98 -2.29 -29.53
CA GLY A 337 8.21 -2.21 -28.76
C GLY A 337 8.77 -3.57 -28.32
N ASP A 338 9.96 -3.53 -27.70
CA ASP A 338 10.72 -4.74 -27.36
C ASP A 338 10.23 -5.36 -26.05
N VAL A 339 9.69 -6.58 -26.14
CA VAL A 339 9.26 -7.35 -24.98
C VAL A 339 10.40 -7.77 -24.05
N SER A 340 11.66 -7.68 -24.49
CA SER A 340 12.82 -8.05 -23.68
C SER A 340 12.93 -7.24 -22.39
N LEU A 341 12.52 -5.96 -22.42
CA LEU A 341 12.47 -5.09 -21.24
C LEU A 341 11.54 -5.67 -20.15
N TRP A 342 10.37 -6.16 -20.56
CA TRP A 342 9.42 -6.81 -19.67
C TRP A 342 9.98 -8.11 -19.10
N ARG A 343 10.57 -8.96 -19.93
CA ARG A 343 11.12 -10.24 -19.50
C ARG A 343 12.28 -10.10 -18.53
N THR A 344 13.10 -9.07 -18.69
CA THR A 344 14.19 -8.75 -17.76
C THR A 344 13.63 -8.34 -16.40
N TRP A 345 12.61 -7.52 -16.39
CA TRP A 345 11.99 -7.04 -15.18
C TRP A 345 11.22 -8.15 -14.42
N ASP A 346 10.45 -8.99 -15.10
CA ASP A 346 9.68 -10.09 -14.47
C ASP A 346 10.60 -11.03 -13.65
N ARG A 347 11.82 -11.24 -14.13
CA ARG A 347 12.85 -12.00 -13.40
C ARG A 347 13.36 -11.29 -12.15
N ALA A 348 13.47 -9.97 -12.18
CA ALA A 348 13.95 -9.18 -11.05
C ALA A 348 12.90 -9.01 -9.95
N TRP A 349 11.62 -9.13 -10.29
CA TRP A 349 10.48 -8.86 -9.38
C TRP A 349 9.81 -10.09 -8.78
N GLN A 350 10.32 -11.28 -9.03
CA GLN A 350 9.86 -12.45 -8.30
C GLN A 350 10.14 -12.23 -6.81
N PRO A 351 9.11 -12.20 -5.92
CA PRO A 351 9.37 -12.14 -4.50
C PRO A 351 10.25 -13.34 -4.15
N ASN A 352 11.39 -13.07 -3.50
CA ASN A 352 12.20 -14.13 -2.92
C ASN A 352 11.26 -15.08 -2.17
N LYS A 353 11.14 -16.30 -2.68
CA LYS A 353 10.50 -17.40 -1.95
C LYS A 353 11.43 -17.70 -0.78
N SER A 354 11.24 -17.01 0.34
CA SER A 354 11.80 -17.34 1.65
C SER A 354 10.78 -18.11 2.45
#